data_5c00bd574f7aa53c4b335d77e2f11a24
#
_entry.id   5c00bd574f7aa53c4b335d77e2f11a24
#
_cell.length_a   1.000
_cell.length_b   1.000
_cell.length_c   1.000
_cell.angle_alpha   90.00
_cell.angle_beta   90.00
_cell.angle_gamma   90.00
#
_symmetry.space_group_name_H-M   'P 1'
#
loop_
_entity.id
_entity.type
_entity.pdbx_description
1 polymer ?
#
loop_
_entity_poly.entity_id
_entity_poly.type
_entity_poly.pdbx_seq_one_letter_code
_entity_poly.pdbx_strand_id
1 'polypeptide(L)'
;IPQITAIFGTCGGGMAVIPSLTDFTFMETKNGKLFTNTPNAIPGNDISKCDTSSAKFQSETTGLVDGIGSEEEILADIRSLVCMLPSNNEEDSSYEECNDDLNRVCADLANAKEDTAIALTMISDDNIFCEVKKAYAKDMVAGFIKLNGMTVGAVANRSKVYNEEAEVEAEFDGSLSADGAEKAAEFVQFCDAFNIPVLTLTNVSGFTASEYDEKRIAKSAAKLTYAFADATVPKVNVVIGKAFGSAYVTMNSKAVGADMVYAWPEAEIGMMDANQAAKIMYADADAATIREKAAEYKNLQSSPLSAAKRGYVDTIIEAADTRKYVIGAFEMLFTKREDRPVKKHGTV
;
A
#
# COMPACT_ATOMS: atom_id res chain seq x y z
N ILE A 1 2.07 21.95 -5.80
CA ILE A 1 1.22 22.19 -4.61
C ILE A 1 0.16 21.12 -4.58
N PRO A 2 0.00 20.35 -3.49
CA PRO A 2 -1.05 19.37 -3.34
C PRO A 2 -2.43 20.01 -3.53
N GLN A 3 -3.32 19.31 -4.23
CA GLN A 3 -4.68 19.76 -4.51
C GLN A 3 -5.69 18.83 -3.84
N ILE A 4 -6.59 19.40 -3.06
CA ILE A 4 -7.59 18.65 -2.30
C ILE A 4 -8.98 19.17 -2.64
N THR A 5 -9.89 18.26 -3.00
CA THR A 5 -11.30 18.56 -3.25
C THR A 5 -12.16 18.04 -2.09
N ALA A 6 -13.09 18.87 -1.63
CA ALA A 6 -14.16 18.47 -0.70
C ALA A 6 -15.53 18.69 -1.32
N ILE A 7 -16.37 17.66 -1.32
CA ILE A 7 -17.70 17.66 -1.94
C ILE A 7 -18.75 17.64 -0.83
N PHE A 8 -19.37 18.80 -0.57
CA PHE A 8 -20.44 18.97 0.44
C PHE A 8 -21.84 18.99 -0.16
N GLY A 9 -21.96 18.95 -1.49
CA GLY A 9 -23.23 19.00 -2.19
C GLY A 9 -23.16 18.22 -3.50
N THR A 10 -23.93 18.64 -4.50
CA THR A 10 -24.00 17.91 -5.78
C THR A 10 -22.90 18.36 -6.74
N CYS A 11 -22.05 17.43 -7.11
CA CYS A 11 -21.03 17.55 -8.14
C CYS A 11 -21.40 16.61 -9.31
N GLY A 12 -22.11 17.13 -10.31
CA GLY A 12 -22.68 16.32 -11.38
C GLY A 12 -22.25 16.74 -12.79
N GLY A 13 -22.38 15.82 -13.74
CA GLY A 13 -22.02 16.03 -15.13
C GLY A 13 -20.55 16.34 -15.35
N GLY A 14 -20.23 17.37 -16.11
CA GLY A 14 -18.85 17.76 -16.39
C GLY A 14 -18.03 18.18 -15.15
N MET A 15 -18.70 18.67 -14.11
CA MET A 15 -18.02 19.02 -12.85
C MET A 15 -17.45 17.79 -12.12
N ALA A 16 -18.02 16.61 -12.33
CA ALA A 16 -17.54 15.39 -11.71
C ALA A 16 -16.11 14.97 -12.16
N VAL A 17 -15.61 15.57 -13.23
CA VAL A 17 -14.24 15.36 -13.70
C VAL A 17 -13.22 16.11 -12.84
N ILE A 18 -13.61 17.23 -12.20
CA ILE A 18 -12.70 18.06 -11.41
C ILE A 18 -12.09 17.32 -10.23
N PRO A 19 -12.87 16.61 -9.39
CA PRO A 19 -12.31 15.80 -8.28
C PRO A 19 -11.28 14.77 -8.74
N SER A 20 -11.47 14.18 -9.92
CA SER A 20 -10.52 13.20 -10.48
C SER A 20 -9.21 13.82 -10.99
N LEU A 21 -9.11 15.15 -11.03
CA LEU A 21 -7.88 15.88 -11.40
C LEU A 21 -7.12 16.39 -10.19
N THR A 22 -7.68 16.26 -9.00
CA THR A 22 -7.02 16.62 -7.74
C THR A 22 -6.38 15.41 -7.08
N ASP A 23 -5.42 15.63 -6.20
CA ASP A 23 -4.65 14.56 -5.56
C ASP A 23 -5.47 13.77 -4.55
N PHE A 24 -6.35 14.46 -3.80
CA PHE A 24 -7.23 13.83 -2.80
C PHE A 24 -8.64 14.39 -2.87
N THR A 25 -9.63 13.51 -2.70
CA THR A 25 -11.04 13.86 -2.75
C THR A 25 -11.76 13.36 -1.50
N PHE A 26 -12.48 14.26 -0.83
CA PHE A 26 -13.33 13.96 0.32
C PHE A 26 -14.79 14.27 0.00
N MET A 27 -15.72 13.51 0.58
CA MET A 27 -17.13 13.66 0.26
C MET A 27 -18.03 13.52 1.48
N GLU A 28 -18.92 14.46 1.68
CA GLU A 28 -19.91 14.44 2.75
C GLU A 28 -20.94 13.31 2.52
N THR A 29 -21.26 12.57 3.58
CA THR A 29 -21.97 11.29 3.48
C THR A 29 -23.44 11.44 3.11
N LYS A 30 -24.13 12.50 3.57
CA LYS A 30 -25.59 12.68 3.42
C LYS A 30 -25.96 13.44 2.16
N ASN A 31 -25.34 14.60 1.94
CA ASN A 31 -25.68 15.54 0.88
C ASN A 31 -24.72 15.49 -0.30
N GLY A 32 -23.50 14.95 -0.09
CA GLY A 32 -22.51 14.80 -1.13
C GLY A 32 -23.01 13.87 -2.23
N LYS A 33 -22.93 14.32 -3.48
CA LYS A 33 -23.28 13.53 -4.68
C LYS A 33 -22.23 13.76 -5.76
N LEU A 34 -21.67 12.67 -6.28
CA LEU A 34 -20.66 12.71 -7.35
C LEU A 34 -21.06 11.76 -8.48
N PHE A 35 -21.31 12.29 -9.67
CA PHE A 35 -21.71 11.49 -10.83
C PHE A 35 -21.49 12.23 -12.15
N THR A 36 -21.13 11.52 -13.19
CA THR A 36 -21.20 12.03 -14.58
C THR A 36 -22.60 11.86 -15.17
N ASN A 37 -23.21 10.70 -14.95
CA ASN A 37 -24.59 10.39 -15.28
C ASN A 37 -25.35 10.07 -14.00
N THR A 38 -26.58 10.60 -13.88
CA THR A 38 -27.42 10.30 -12.70
C THR A 38 -27.70 8.80 -12.61
N PRO A 39 -27.86 8.23 -11.38
CA PRO A 39 -28.16 6.80 -11.22
C PRO A 39 -29.35 6.32 -12.05
N ASN A 40 -30.39 7.16 -12.19
CA ASN A 40 -31.61 6.85 -12.96
C ASN A 40 -31.42 6.91 -14.49
N ALA A 41 -30.34 7.50 -14.98
CA ALA A 41 -30.03 7.55 -16.42
C ALA A 41 -29.27 6.29 -16.88
N ILE A 42 -28.82 5.45 -15.95
CA ILE A 42 -28.08 4.21 -16.25
C ILE A 42 -29.07 3.10 -16.63
N PRO A 43 -28.98 2.50 -17.83
CA PRO A 43 -29.90 1.45 -18.23
C PRO A 43 -29.97 0.30 -17.24
N GLY A 44 -31.17 -0.04 -16.79
CA GLY A 44 -31.41 -1.13 -15.83
C GLY A 44 -31.09 -0.80 -14.36
N ASN A 45 -30.76 0.44 -14.07
CA ASN A 45 -30.55 0.96 -12.71
C ASN A 45 -31.57 2.03 -12.34
N ASP A 46 -31.75 2.22 -11.04
CA ASP A 46 -32.39 3.36 -10.42
C ASP A 46 -31.72 3.63 -9.05
N ILE A 47 -31.96 4.81 -8.49
CA ILE A 47 -31.31 5.23 -7.24
C ILE A 47 -31.64 4.32 -6.05
N SER A 48 -32.81 3.69 -6.04
CA SER A 48 -33.22 2.77 -4.96
C SER A 48 -32.51 1.42 -5.05
N LYS A 49 -32.11 1.03 -6.26
CA LYS A 49 -31.37 -0.21 -6.51
C LYS A 49 -29.88 -0.02 -6.25
N CYS A 50 -29.30 1.03 -6.82
CA CYS A 50 -27.89 1.38 -6.63
C CYS A 50 -27.69 2.88 -6.80
N ASP A 51 -27.40 3.57 -5.71
CA ASP A 51 -27.07 4.99 -5.76
C ASP A 51 -25.58 5.17 -6.12
N THR A 52 -25.30 5.12 -7.42
CA THR A 52 -23.94 5.32 -7.96
C THR A 52 -23.39 6.74 -7.73
N SER A 53 -24.21 7.67 -7.22
CA SER A 53 -23.77 9.03 -6.88
C SER A 53 -23.39 9.21 -5.42
N SER A 54 -23.64 8.19 -4.57
CA SER A 54 -23.44 8.30 -3.12
C SER A 54 -21.97 8.29 -2.73
N ALA A 55 -21.65 8.92 -1.61
CA ALA A 55 -20.33 8.92 -1.01
C ALA A 55 -19.80 7.48 -0.78
N LYS A 56 -20.67 6.59 -0.29
CA LYS A 56 -20.35 5.19 -0.08
C LYS A 56 -19.94 4.49 -1.38
N PHE A 57 -20.69 4.64 -2.47
CA PHE A 57 -20.36 4.03 -3.75
C PHE A 57 -19.03 4.56 -4.29
N GLN A 58 -18.82 5.87 -4.23
CA GLN A 58 -17.62 6.52 -4.74
C GLN A 58 -16.36 6.21 -3.90
N SER A 59 -16.53 5.93 -2.62
CA SER A 59 -15.44 5.55 -1.72
C SER A 59 -15.14 4.04 -1.76
N GLU A 60 -16.15 3.18 -1.68
CA GLU A 60 -15.95 1.73 -1.54
C GLU A 60 -15.78 0.99 -2.88
N THR A 61 -16.43 1.49 -3.95
CA THR A 61 -16.50 0.77 -5.23
C THR A 61 -15.60 1.36 -6.30
N THR A 62 -15.52 2.68 -6.40
CA THR A 62 -14.73 3.34 -7.45
C THR A 62 -13.33 3.73 -7.00
N GLY A 63 -13.12 3.92 -5.68
CA GLY A 63 -11.87 4.43 -5.14
C GLY A 63 -11.55 5.89 -5.53
N LEU A 64 -12.53 6.61 -6.05
CA LEU A 64 -12.36 8.02 -6.44
C LEU A 64 -12.31 8.95 -5.23
N VAL A 65 -12.99 8.56 -4.14
CA VAL A 65 -13.09 9.35 -2.91
C VAL A 65 -12.23 8.72 -1.83
N ASP A 66 -11.29 9.49 -1.30
CA ASP A 66 -10.30 9.06 -0.30
C ASP A 66 -10.90 8.92 1.09
N GLY A 67 -11.81 9.82 1.48
CA GLY A 67 -12.47 9.82 2.77
C GLY A 67 -13.90 10.34 2.72
N ILE A 68 -14.75 9.77 3.57
CA ILE A 68 -16.16 10.16 3.70
C ILE A 68 -16.50 10.41 5.17
N GLY A 69 -17.38 11.35 5.45
CA GLY A 69 -17.80 11.68 6.81
C GLY A 69 -18.81 12.82 6.83
N SER A 70 -19.05 13.38 7.99
CA SER A 70 -19.72 14.66 8.15
C SER A 70 -18.81 15.80 7.68
N GLU A 71 -19.36 16.99 7.50
CA GLU A 71 -18.58 18.18 7.10
C GLU A 71 -17.44 18.47 8.11
N GLU A 72 -17.71 18.32 9.41
CA GLU A 72 -16.72 18.55 10.46
C GLU A 72 -15.59 17.51 10.42
N GLU A 73 -15.92 16.23 10.24
CA GLU A 73 -14.94 15.13 10.12
C GLU A 73 -14.07 15.33 8.89
N ILE A 74 -14.65 15.64 7.73
CA ILE A 74 -13.90 15.90 6.49
C ILE A 74 -12.91 17.05 6.66
N LEU A 75 -13.33 18.16 7.28
CA LEU A 75 -12.46 19.30 7.52
C LEU A 75 -11.31 18.96 8.49
N ALA A 76 -11.56 18.10 9.48
CA ALA A 76 -10.53 17.58 10.37
C ALA A 76 -9.55 16.66 9.65
N ASP A 77 -10.05 15.75 8.81
CA ASP A 77 -9.24 14.83 8.02
C ASP A 77 -8.35 15.58 7.02
N ILE A 78 -8.91 16.57 6.32
CA ILE A 78 -8.15 17.43 5.40
C ILE A 78 -7.06 18.18 6.17
N ARG A 79 -7.36 18.70 7.35
CA ARG A 79 -6.37 19.39 8.17
C ARG A 79 -5.23 18.45 8.59
N SER A 80 -5.57 17.25 9.01
CA SER A 80 -4.58 16.22 9.36
C SER A 80 -3.71 15.84 8.17
N LEU A 81 -4.32 15.65 7.01
CA LEU A 81 -3.61 15.36 5.76
C LEU A 81 -2.66 16.50 5.37
N VAL A 82 -3.13 17.76 5.42
CA VAL A 82 -2.29 18.94 5.09
C VAL A 82 -1.08 19.05 6.02
N CYS A 83 -1.22 18.66 7.30
CA CYS A 83 -0.09 18.63 8.24
C CYS A 83 0.93 17.52 7.92
N MET A 84 0.56 16.53 7.11
CA MET A 84 1.47 15.46 6.67
C MET A 84 2.15 15.77 5.34
N LEU A 85 1.60 16.67 4.53
CA LEU A 85 2.07 16.92 3.18
C LEU A 85 3.05 18.09 3.11
N PRO A 86 4.04 18.07 2.19
CA PRO A 86 4.87 19.22 1.89
C PRO A 86 4.02 20.34 1.26
N SER A 87 4.45 21.60 1.42
CA SER A 87 3.74 22.75 0.86
C SER A 87 3.77 22.76 -0.68
N ASN A 88 4.78 22.16 -1.28
CA ASN A 88 4.96 22.03 -2.73
C ASN A 88 6.03 20.97 -3.05
N ASN A 89 6.18 20.65 -4.33
CA ASN A 89 7.13 19.65 -4.82
C ASN A 89 8.60 20.11 -4.88
N GLU A 90 8.90 21.33 -4.51
CA GLU A 90 10.27 21.89 -4.43
C GLU A 90 10.73 22.00 -2.96
N GLU A 91 9.82 21.81 -2.00
CA GLU A 91 10.15 21.85 -0.59
C GLU A 91 11.02 20.65 -0.21
N ASP A 92 12.18 20.96 0.38
CA ASP A 92 13.14 19.94 0.80
C ASP A 92 12.72 19.36 2.15
N SER A 93 11.74 18.48 2.11
CA SER A 93 11.16 17.73 3.21
C SER A 93 10.38 18.52 4.25
N SER A 94 9.18 18.08 4.49
CA SER A 94 8.43 18.34 5.72
C SER A 94 9.15 17.68 6.91
N TYR A 95 10.20 18.29 7.39
CA TYR A 95 10.92 17.85 8.58
C TYR A 95 10.41 18.62 9.78
N GLU A 96 9.73 17.92 10.68
CA GLU A 96 9.31 18.46 11.97
C GLU A 96 10.19 17.89 13.09
N GLU A 97 10.29 18.63 14.20
CA GLU A 97 11.01 18.15 15.38
C GLU A 97 10.28 16.93 15.96
N CYS A 98 11.00 15.80 16.05
CA CYS A 98 10.46 14.55 16.58
C CYS A 98 10.82 14.44 18.06
N ASN A 99 9.80 14.20 18.90
CA ASN A 99 9.98 13.95 20.34
C ASN A 99 9.86 12.45 20.68
N ASP A 100 9.52 11.59 19.71
CA ASP A 100 9.45 10.14 19.93
C ASP A 100 10.85 9.52 19.92
N ASP A 101 11.06 8.47 20.70
CA ASP A 101 12.34 7.76 20.77
C ASP A 101 12.63 7.04 19.44
N LEU A 102 13.73 7.44 18.78
CA LEU A 102 14.17 6.84 17.52
C LEU A 102 14.47 5.35 17.63
N ASN A 103 14.87 4.90 18.83
CA ASN A 103 15.15 3.51 19.14
C ASN A 103 13.98 2.80 19.83
N ARG A 104 12.79 3.40 19.84
CA ARG A 104 11.61 2.78 20.44
C ARG A 104 11.38 1.39 19.85
N VAL A 105 11.35 0.39 20.74
CA VAL A 105 11.12 -1.01 20.40
C VAL A 105 9.62 -1.24 20.25
N CYS A 106 9.19 -1.76 19.11
CA CYS A 106 7.81 -2.12 18.83
C CYS A 106 7.59 -3.62 19.11
N ALA A 107 7.54 -4.00 20.40
CA ALA A 107 7.58 -5.41 20.84
C ALA A 107 6.49 -6.30 20.19
N ASP A 108 5.28 -5.76 20.00
CA ASP A 108 4.13 -6.50 19.47
C ASP A 108 3.95 -6.37 17.96
N LEU A 109 4.90 -5.78 17.24
CA LEU A 109 4.77 -5.50 15.81
C LEU A 109 4.56 -6.77 14.97
N ALA A 110 5.16 -7.88 15.36
CA ALA A 110 4.98 -9.17 14.68
C ALA A 110 3.52 -9.65 14.69
N ASN A 111 2.74 -9.27 15.71
CA ASN A 111 1.33 -9.63 15.83
C ASN A 111 0.44 -8.80 14.89
N ALA A 112 0.91 -7.64 14.45
CA ALA A 112 0.18 -6.74 13.55
C ALA A 112 0.42 -7.02 12.06
N LYS A 113 1.13 -8.10 11.69
CA LYS A 113 1.45 -8.43 10.29
C LYS A 113 0.24 -8.69 9.40
N GLU A 114 -0.92 -9.04 9.97
CA GLU A 114 -2.15 -9.31 9.23
C GLU A 114 -2.93 -8.02 8.96
N ASP A 115 -2.94 -7.06 9.90
CA ASP A 115 -3.45 -5.71 9.68
C ASP A 115 -2.29 -4.71 9.68
N THR A 116 -1.80 -4.42 8.51
CA THR A 116 -0.63 -3.56 8.33
C THR A 116 -0.92 -2.08 8.59
N ALA A 117 -2.19 -1.66 8.66
CA ALA A 117 -2.52 -0.31 9.14
C ALA A 117 -2.15 -0.15 10.62
N ILE A 118 -2.39 -1.18 11.43
CA ILE A 118 -1.95 -1.21 12.84
C ILE A 118 -0.41 -1.23 12.90
N ALA A 119 0.25 -2.05 12.08
CA ALA A 119 1.70 -2.11 12.04
C ALA A 119 2.33 -0.75 11.68
N LEU A 120 1.77 -0.04 10.69
CA LEU A 120 2.23 1.28 10.27
C LEU A 120 2.01 2.32 11.40
N THR A 121 0.87 2.28 12.08
CA THR A 121 0.60 3.11 13.24
C THR A 121 1.66 2.87 14.34
N MET A 122 1.98 1.61 14.64
CA MET A 122 2.95 1.27 15.68
C MET A 122 4.38 1.75 15.40
N ILE A 123 4.81 1.79 14.14
CA ILE A 123 6.16 2.26 13.78
C ILE A 123 6.24 3.77 13.58
N SER A 124 5.12 4.45 13.38
CA SER A 124 5.06 5.90 13.17
C SER A 124 5.37 6.68 14.44
N ASP A 125 5.93 7.87 14.29
CA ASP A 125 6.11 8.83 15.38
C ASP A 125 4.75 9.12 16.02
N ASP A 126 4.68 9.15 17.35
CA ASP A 126 3.47 9.40 18.13
C ASP A 126 2.26 8.54 17.73
N ASN A 127 2.49 7.41 17.04
CA ASN A 127 1.48 6.51 16.47
C ASN A 127 0.52 7.23 15.49
N ILE A 128 0.98 8.22 14.77
CA ILE A 128 0.17 8.96 13.79
C ILE A 128 0.20 8.23 12.45
N PHE A 129 -0.95 7.84 11.93
CA PHE A 129 -1.11 7.26 10.60
C PHE A 129 -2.31 7.90 9.89
N CYS A 130 -2.08 8.44 8.70
CA CYS A 130 -3.11 9.02 7.84
C CYS A 130 -3.34 8.08 6.65
N GLU A 131 -4.30 7.14 6.79
CA GLU A 131 -4.66 6.20 5.73
C GLU A 131 -5.52 6.90 4.68
N VAL A 132 -5.18 6.76 3.38
CA VAL A 132 -5.97 7.25 2.24
C VAL A 132 -6.72 6.09 1.60
N LYS A 133 -7.89 6.37 1.01
CA LYS A 133 -8.76 5.34 0.38
C LYS A 133 -9.01 4.13 1.29
N LYS A 134 -9.22 4.38 2.60
CA LYS A 134 -9.40 3.33 3.62
C LYS A 134 -10.51 2.34 3.28
N ALA A 135 -11.58 2.80 2.64
CA ALA A 135 -12.73 1.97 2.29
C ALA A 135 -12.57 1.19 0.98
N TYR A 136 -11.63 1.61 0.11
CA TYR A 136 -11.38 1.00 -1.20
C TYR A 136 -10.20 0.03 -1.15
N ALA A 137 -10.33 -1.10 -1.87
CA ALA A 137 -9.28 -2.11 -1.96
C ALA A 137 -8.60 -2.35 -0.61
N LYS A 138 -9.39 -2.83 0.38
CA LYS A 138 -8.96 -2.95 1.78
C LYS A 138 -7.81 -3.95 1.99
N ASP A 139 -7.51 -4.80 1.01
CA ASP A 139 -6.35 -5.69 0.93
C ASP A 139 -5.02 -4.94 0.76
N MET A 140 -5.09 -3.66 0.37
CA MET A 140 -3.96 -2.76 0.22
C MET A 140 -4.12 -1.53 1.09
N VAL A 141 -3.14 -1.26 1.94
CA VAL A 141 -3.03 -0.05 2.76
C VAL A 141 -2.15 0.96 2.04
N ALA A 142 -2.58 2.20 1.94
CA ALA A 142 -1.80 3.34 1.49
C ALA A 142 -2.05 4.53 2.41
N GLY A 143 -1.02 5.28 2.76
CA GLY A 143 -1.17 6.43 3.64
C GLY A 143 0.17 7.00 4.08
N PHE A 144 0.13 7.99 4.95
CA PHE A 144 1.31 8.71 5.42
C PHE A 144 1.58 8.41 6.89
N ILE A 145 2.84 8.17 7.20
CA ILE A 145 3.39 8.04 8.55
C ILE A 145 4.48 9.10 8.76
N LYS A 146 4.88 9.32 10.01
CA LYS A 146 6.07 10.11 10.32
C LYS A 146 7.17 9.24 10.90
N LEU A 147 8.40 9.46 10.47
CA LEU A 147 9.58 8.77 10.96
C LEU A 147 10.70 9.80 11.19
N ASN A 148 11.06 10.01 12.45
CA ASN A 148 11.98 11.07 12.86
C ASN A 148 11.57 12.45 12.34
N GLY A 149 10.28 12.79 12.43
CA GLY A 149 9.71 14.04 11.96
C GLY A 149 9.53 14.15 10.44
N MET A 150 10.06 13.19 9.67
CA MET A 150 9.93 13.16 8.21
C MET A 150 8.64 12.44 7.80
N THR A 151 7.89 13.04 6.89
CA THR A 151 6.74 12.36 6.28
C THR A 151 7.21 11.27 5.31
N VAL A 152 6.67 10.08 5.47
CA VAL A 152 6.95 8.90 4.64
C VAL A 152 5.64 8.34 4.12
N GLY A 153 5.55 8.13 2.82
CA GLY A 153 4.46 7.38 2.20
C GLY A 153 4.62 5.90 2.49
N ALA A 154 3.55 5.26 2.92
CA ALA A 154 3.55 3.84 3.25
C ALA A 154 2.56 3.06 2.38
N VAL A 155 3.02 1.94 1.83
CA VAL A 155 2.22 0.99 1.05
C VAL A 155 2.38 -0.40 1.66
N ALA A 156 1.29 -1.08 1.98
CA ALA A 156 1.38 -2.37 2.65
C ALA A 156 0.27 -3.33 2.24
N ASN A 157 0.61 -4.62 2.05
CA ASN A 157 -0.39 -5.68 1.87
C ASN A 157 -1.06 -5.97 3.21
N ARG A 158 -2.37 -6.16 3.21
CA ARG A 158 -3.17 -6.47 4.39
C ARG A 158 -4.01 -7.72 4.14
N SER A 159 -4.01 -8.65 5.08
CA SER A 159 -4.84 -9.86 5.02
C SER A 159 -6.04 -9.86 5.95
N LYS A 160 -6.06 -8.98 6.95
CA LYS A 160 -7.21 -8.79 7.84
C LYS A 160 -7.42 -7.31 8.17
N VAL A 161 -8.66 -6.96 8.42
CA VAL A 161 -9.07 -5.69 9.00
C VAL A 161 -9.70 -5.97 10.36
N TYR A 162 -9.22 -5.32 11.40
CA TYR A 162 -9.80 -5.40 12.73
C TYR A 162 -10.62 -4.14 13.03
N ASN A 163 -11.75 -4.33 13.71
CA ASN A 163 -12.55 -3.23 14.26
C ASN A 163 -11.98 -2.74 15.62
N GLU A 164 -12.62 -1.74 16.22
CA GLU A 164 -12.21 -1.18 17.52
C GLU A 164 -12.30 -2.20 18.67
N GLU A 165 -13.14 -3.22 18.55
CA GLU A 165 -13.28 -4.33 19.49
C GLU A 165 -12.26 -5.46 19.28
N ALA A 166 -11.31 -5.29 18.35
CA ALA A 166 -10.33 -6.28 17.92
C ALA A 166 -10.95 -7.55 17.28
N GLU A 167 -12.16 -7.42 16.72
CA GLU A 167 -12.79 -8.48 15.94
C GLU A 167 -12.45 -8.32 14.46
N VAL A 168 -12.41 -9.42 13.72
CA VAL A 168 -12.13 -9.42 12.28
C VAL A 168 -13.34 -8.88 11.52
N GLU A 169 -13.22 -7.70 10.93
CA GLU A 169 -14.24 -7.08 10.07
C GLU A 169 -14.18 -7.64 8.64
N ALA A 170 -12.97 -7.82 8.11
CA ALA A 170 -12.74 -8.38 6.77
C ALA A 170 -11.48 -9.24 6.75
N GLU A 171 -11.49 -10.28 5.90
CA GLU A 171 -10.35 -11.18 5.69
C GLU A 171 -10.09 -11.36 4.19
N PHE A 172 -8.79 -11.36 3.81
CA PHE A 172 -8.29 -11.53 2.45
C PHE A 172 -7.28 -12.67 2.43
N ASP A 173 -7.09 -13.30 1.29
CA ASP A 173 -6.17 -14.43 1.14
C ASP A 173 -4.68 -14.04 1.08
N GLY A 174 -4.40 -12.74 1.20
CA GLY A 174 -3.05 -12.18 1.13
C GLY A 174 -2.50 -12.10 -0.30
N SER A 175 -3.35 -12.23 -1.31
CA SER A 175 -2.98 -11.99 -2.71
C SER A 175 -3.10 -10.51 -3.08
N LEU A 176 -2.41 -10.09 -4.14
CA LEU A 176 -2.46 -8.73 -4.68
C LEU A 176 -3.62 -8.63 -5.68
N SER A 177 -4.63 -7.83 -5.37
CA SER A 177 -5.75 -7.54 -6.25
C SER A 177 -5.40 -6.48 -7.31
N ALA A 178 -6.20 -6.42 -8.37
CA ALA A 178 -6.07 -5.39 -9.40
C ALA A 178 -6.33 -3.98 -8.84
N ASP A 179 -7.36 -3.85 -8.02
CA ASP A 179 -7.72 -2.58 -7.38
C ASP A 179 -6.68 -2.14 -6.35
N GLY A 180 -6.13 -3.08 -5.56
CA GLY A 180 -5.05 -2.82 -4.62
C GLY A 180 -3.76 -2.38 -5.31
N ALA A 181 -3.44 -3.00 -6.44
CA ALA A 181 -2.27 -2.61 -7.25
C ALA A 181 -2.42 -1.21 -7.85
N GLU A 182 -3.62 -0.84 -8.34
CA GLU A 182 -3.88 0.51 -8.87
C GLU A 182 -3.83 1.57 -7.76
N LYS A 183 -4.48 1.32 -6.61
CA LYS A 183 -4.41 2.19 -5.43
C LYS A 183 -2.97 2.48 -5.01
N ALA A 184 -2.15 1.43 -4.91
CA ALA A 184 -0.74 1.58 -4.56
C ALA A 184 0.05 2.34 -5.61
N ALA A 185 -0.20 2.09 -6.91
CA ALA A 185 0.50 2.77 -8.00
C ALA A 185 0.24 4.29 -8.01
N GLU A 186 -1.02 4.69 -7.89
CA GLU A 186 -1.42 6.11 -7.80
C GLU A 186 -0.76 6.79 -6.60
N PHE A 187 -0.76 6.12 -5.44
CA PHE A 187 -0.15 6.65 -4.23
C PHE A 187 1.37 6.82 -4.35
N VAL A 188 2.07 5.84 -4.93
CA VAL A 188 3.52 5.93 -5.15
C VAL A 188 3.87 7.05 -6.13
N GLN A 189 3.09 7.23 -7.20
CA GLN A 189 3.28 8.35 -8.14
C GLN A 189 3.09 9.71 -7.46
N PHE A 190 2.11 9.84 -6.57
CA PHE A 190 1.94 11.03 -5.76
C PHE A 190 3.16 11.29 -4.87
N CYS A 191 3.64 10.27 -4.15
CA CYS A 191 4.81 10.39 -3.29
C CYS A 191 6.05 10.84 -4.09
N ASP A 192 6.28 10.25 -5.26
CA ASP A 192 7.42 10.64 -6.11
C ASP A 192 7.29 12.09 -6.62
N ALA A 193 6.08 12.52 -7.01
CA ALA A 193 5.82 13.88 -7.48
C ALA A 193 6.08 14.95 -6.40
N PHE A 194 5.97 14.60 -5.13
CA PHE A 194 6.15 15.51 -3.99
C PHE A 194 7.41 15.20 -3.15
N ASN A 195 8.34 14.43 -3.68
CA ASN A 195 9.61 14.06 -3.01
C ASN A 195 9.42 13.36 -1.64
N ILE A 196 8.31 12.64 -1.47
CA ILE A 196 8.01 11.87 -0.25
C ILE A 196 8.63 10.48 -0.39
N PRO A 197 9.56 10.07 0.50
CA PRO A 197 10.11 8.71 0.48
C PRO A 197 9.04 7.66 0.74
N VAL A 198 9.25 6.44 0.21
CA VAL A 198 8.24 5.36 0.28
C VAL A 198 8.74 4.16 1.07
N LEU A 199 7.96 3.77 2.07
CA LEU A 199 8.09 2.52 2.81
C LEU A 199 7.09 1.49 2.28
N THR A 200 7.53 0.26 2.06
CA THR A 200 6.63 -0.85 1.74
C THR A 200 6.72 -1.93 2.80
N LEU A 201 5.58 -2.39 3.32
CA LEU A 201 5.49 -3.61 4.12
C LEU A 201 4.91 -4.72 3.26
N THR A 202 5.74 -5.70 2.90
CA THR A 202 5.35 -6.74 1.95
C THR A 202 4.91 -8.02 2.67
N ASN A 203 3.66 -8.44 2.40
CA ASN A 203 3.11 -9.72 2.82
C ASN A 203 2.15 -10.22 1.73
N VAL A 204 2.69 -10.77 0.63
CA VAL A 204 1.92 -11.12 -0.57
C VAL A 204 2.16 -12.56 -1.00
N SER A 205 1.07 -13.31 -1.21
CA SER A 205 1.10 -14.74 -1.58
C SER A 205 1.11 -15.00 -3.09
N GLY A 206 0.76 -14.00 -3.90
CA GLY A 206 0.58 -14.11 -5.35
C GLY A 206 -0.37 -13.04 -5.86
N PHE A 207 -0.88 -13.21 -7.07
CA PHE A 207 -1.98 -12.38 -7.61
C PHE A 207 -3.34 -13.00 -7.29
N THR A 208 -4.36 -12.16 -7.09
CA THR A 208 -5.73 -12.61 -6.83
C THR A 208 -6.29 -13.35 -8.03
N ALA A 209 -6.80 -14.56 -7.77
CA ALA A 209 -7.36 -15.44 -8.79
C ALA A 209 -8.89 -15.31 -8.84
N SER A 210 -9.40 -14.26 -9.50
CA SER A 210 -10.82 -14.06 -9.77
C SER A 210 -11.04 -13.66 -11.23
N GLU A 211 -12.25 -13.87 -11.75
CA GLU A 211 -12.58 -13.42 -13.12
C GLU A 211 -12.49 -11.89 -13.26
N TYR A 212 -12.80 -11.17 -12.21
CA TYR A 212 -12.69 -9.71 -12.17
C TYR A 212 -11.24 -9.27 -12.24
N ASP A 213 -10.37 -9.87 -11.42
CA ASP A 213 -8.95 -9.54 -11.40
C ASP A 213 -8.25 -9.99 -12.68
N GLU A 214 -8.54 -11.20 -13.20
CA GLU A 214 -7.88 -11.72 -14.41
C GLU A 214 -8.04 -10.79 -15.63
N LYS A 215 -9.14 -10.03 -15.70
CA LYS A 215 -9.35 -9.02 -16.75
C LYS A 215 -8.46 -7.78 -16.62
N ARG A 216 -7.89 -7.51 -15.44
CA ARG A 216 -7.26 -6.24 -15.09
C ARG A 216 -5.86 -6.37 -14.50
N ILE A 217 -5.59 -7.44 -13.74
CA ILE A 217 -4.39 -7.58 -12.89
C ILE A 217 -3.09 -7.40 -13.64
N ALA A 218 -2.97 -7.89 -14.88
CA ALA A 218 -1.75 -7.74 -15.67
C ALA A 218 -1.41 -6.27 -15.92
N LYS A 219 -2.42 -5.44 -16.21
CA LYS A 219 -2.20 -3.99 -16.41
C LYS A 219 -2.02 -3.26 -15.09
N SER A 220 -2.78 -3.60 -14.07
CA SER A 220 -2.67 -2.97 -12.75
C SER A 220 -1.32 -3.27 -12.10
N ALA A 221 -0.84 -4.51 -12.16
CA ALA A 221 0.49 -4.90 -11.71
C ALA A 221 1.61 -4.21 -12.53
N ALA A 222 1.41 -4.03 -13.84
CA ALA A 222 2.34 -3.28 -14.68
C ALA A 222 2.42 -1.80 -14.26
N LYS A 223 1.28 -1.16 -13.93
CA LYS A 223 1.24 0.21 -13.41
C LYS A 223 2.01 0.33 -12.10
N LEU A 224 1.79 -0.61 -11.15
CA LEU A 224 2.51 -0.61 -9.88
C LEU A 224 4.01 -0.82 -10.07
N THR A 225 4.40 -1.79 -10.92
CA THR A 225 5.80 -2.02 -11.26
C THR A 225 6.44 -0.77 -11.86
N TYR A 226 5.72 -0.11 -12.78
CA TYR A 226 6.20 1.12 -13.41
C TYR A 226 6.33 2.25 -12.38
N ALA A 227 5.35 2.43 -11.51
CA ALA A 227 5.38 3.46 -10.47
C ALA A 227 6.62 3.30 -9.56
N PHE A 228 6.91 2.10 -9.07
CA PHE A 228 8.11 1.86 -8.28
C PHE A 228 9.41 1.98 -9.08
N ALA A 229 9.45 1.50 -10.32
CA ALA A 229 10.65 1.57 -11.14
C ALA A 229 10.99 2.98 -11.59
N ASP A 230 9.98 3.83 -11.81
CA ASP A 230 10.16 5.23 -12.24
C ASP A 230 10.42 6.17 -11.07
N ALA A 231 9.94 5.85 -9.87
CA ALA A 231 10.10 6.68 -8.69
C ALA A 231 11.57 6.89 -8.32
N THR A 232 11.94 8.17 -8.13
CA THR A 232 13.29 8.65 -7.82
C THR A 232 13.52 8.86 -6.33
N VAL A 233 12.45 8.91 -5.55
CA VAL A 233 12.52 9.06 -4.09
C VAL A 233 13.16 7.84 -3.41
N PRO A 234 13.67 7.99 -2.17
CA PRO A 234 14.10 6.84 -1.36
C PRO A 234 13.00 5.79 -1.21
N LYS A 235 13.35 4.53 -1.46
CA LYS A 235 12.42 3.40 -1.41
C LYS A 235 12.96 2.30 -0.50
N VAL A 236 12.25 2.03 0.58
CA VAL A 236 12.60 0.97 1.55
C VAL A 236 11.49 -0.08 1.54
N ASN A 237 11.87 -1.36 1.51
CA ASN A 237 10.93 -2.47 1.61
C ASN A 237 11.25 -3.32 2.83
N VAL A 238 10.24 -3.69 3.60
CA VAL A 238 10.35 -4.66 4.69
C VAL A 238 9.44 -5.85 4.37
N VAL A 239 10.03 -7.01 4.15
CA VAL A 239 9.26 -8.26 3.97
C VAL A 239 8.88 -8.79 5.34
N ILE A 240 7.60 -8.67 5.70
CA ILE A 240 7.07 -9.00 7.02
C ILE A 240 6.44 -10.40 7.10
N GLY A 241 6.23 -11.04 5.94
CA GLY A 241 5.59 -12.34 5.85
C GLY A 241 5.90 -13.01 4.52
N LYS A 242 4.88 -13.35 3.75
CA LYS A 242 5.03 -13.97 2.44
C LYS A 242 5.47 -12.97 1.38
N ALA A 243 6.31 -13.44 0.46
CA ALA A 243 6.78 -12.66 -0.68
C ALA A 243 7.02 -13.61 -1.86
N PHE A 244 5.95 -13.95 -2.61
CA PHE A 244 6.00 -14.96 -3.63
C PHE A 244 5.79 -14.45 -5.04
N GLY A 245 6.61 -14.96 -5.95
CA GLY A 245 6.47 -14.82 -7.40
C GLY A 245 6.51 -13.38 -7.90
N SER A 246 5.81 -13.15 -9.00
CA SER A 246 5.79 -11.82 -9.64
C SER A 246 5.06 -10.77 -8.82
N ALA A 247 4.10 -11.16 -7.98
CA ALA A 247 3.41 -10.23 -7.08
C ALA A 247 4.38 -9.60 -6.06
N TYR A 248 5.32 -10.39 -5.51
CA TYR A 248 6.41 -9.84 -4.70
C TYR A 248 7.30 -8.89 -5.50
N VAL A 249 7.64 -9.25 -6.75
CA VAL A 249 8.51 -8.39 -7.58
C VAL A 249 7.89 -7.00 -7.74
N THR A 250 6.58 -6.90 -7.96
CA THR A 250 5.87 -5.61 -8.12
C THR A 250 5.78 -4.80 -6.83
N MET A 251 5.93 -5.44 -5.65
CA MET A 251 5.84 -4.78 -4.33
C MET A 251 7.20 -4.25 -3.87
N ASN A 252 7.75 -3.29 -4.63
CA ASN A 252 9.00 -2.60 -4.28
C ASN A 252 10.17 -3.56 -3.93
N SER A 253 10.40 -4.56 -4.78
CA SER A 253 11.55 -5.45 -4.60
C SER A 253 12.85 -4.83 -5.11
N LYS A 254 13.99 -5.44 -4.81
CA LYS A 254 15.29 -5.06 -5.42
C LYS A 254 15.24 -5.02 -6.95
N ALA A 255 14.44 -5.89 -7.57
CA ALA A 255 14.34 -5.98 -9.02
C ALA A 255 13.67 -4.74 -9.66
N VAL A 256 12.84 -4.02 -8.92
CA VAL A 256 12.19 -2.78 -9.37
C VAL A 256 12.81 -1.52 -8.74
N GLY A 257 13.97 -1.64 -8.12
CA GLY A 257 14.77 -0.51 -7.67
C GLY A 257 14.56 -0.08 -6.23
N ALA A 258 14.16 -0.98 -5.31
CA ALA A 258 14.23 -0.70 -3.89
C ALA A 258 15.67 -0.41 -3.45
N ASP A 259 15.89 0.68 -2.74
CA ASP A 259 17.22 1.07 -2.26
C ASP A 259 17.68 0.13 -1.13
N MET A 260 16.78 -0.15 -0.17
CA MET A 260 17.03 -1.07 0.93
C MET A 260 15.88 -2.07 1.06
N VAL A 261 16.21 -3.35 1.26
CA VAL A 261 15.25 -4.41 1.53
C VAL A 261 15.61 -5.13 2.81
N TYR A 262 14.72 -5.05 3.78
CA TYR A 262 14.80 -5.81 5.03
C TYR A 262 13.82 -6.99 4.99
N ALA A 263 14.09 -7.99 5.80
CA ALA A 263 13.15 -9.10 6.01
C ALA A 263 13.12 -9.50 7.48
N TRP A 264 11.93 -9.86 7.96
CA TRP A 264 11.82 -10.49 9.29
C TRP A 264 12.33 -11.94 9.23
N PRO A 265 12.78 -12.51 10.37
CA PRO A 265 13.37 -13.85 10.38
C PRO A 265 12.44 -14.95 9.90
N GLU A 266 11.13 -14.76 10.05
CA GLU A 266 10.09 -15.72 9.70
C GLU A 266 9.49 -15.48 8.30
N ALA A 267 9.98 -14.49 7.57
CA ALA A 267 9.50 -14.20 6.22
C ALA A 267 9.80 -15.37 5.26
N GLU A 268 8.96 -15.50 4.24
CA GLU A 268 9.11 -16.51 3.19
C GLU A 268 9.20 -15.82 1.83
N ILE A 269 10.38 -15.91 1.20
CA ILE A 269 10.69 -15.19 -0.04
C ILE A 269 11.05 -16.20 -1.12
N GLY A 270 10.25 -16.33 -2.17
CA GLY A 270 10.51 -17.32 -3.21
C GLY A 270 9.59 -17.22 -4.42
N MET A 271 9.70 -18.23 -5.28
CA MET A 271 8.88 -18.30 -6.50
C MET A 271 7.41 -18.60 -6.21
N MET A 272 7.15 -19.44 -5.20
CA MET A 272 5.82 -19.88 -4.80
C MET A 272 5.85 -20.50 -3.40
N ASP A 273 4.68 -20.74 -2.84
CA ASP A 273 4.52 -21.47 -1.58
C ASP A 273 5.18 -22.86 -1.64
N ALA A 274 5.84 -23.23 -0.54
CA ALA A 274 6.62 -24.47 -0.45
C ALA A 274 5.78 -25.75 -0.65
N ASN A 275 4.52 -25.76 -0.18
CA ASN A 275 3.64 -26.91 -0.41
C ASN A 275 3.21 -27.03 -1.88
N GLN A 276 2.98 -25.90 -2.53
CA GLN A 276 2.68 -25.90 -3.98
C GLN A 276 3.89 -26.37 -4.77
N ALA A 277 5.08 -25.88 -4.47
CA ALA A 277 6.31 -26.32 -5.09
C ALA A 277 6.54 -27.83 -4.95
N ALA A 278 6.39 -28.35 -3.73
CA ALA A 278 6.53 -29.78 -3.46
C ALA A 278 5.49 -30.63 -4.22
N LYS A 279 4.23 -30.21 -4.28
CA LYS A 279 3.19 -30.90 -5.06
C LYS A 279 3.48 -30.94 -6.57
N ILE A 280 4.09 -29.89 -7.10
CA ILE A 280 4.46 -29.83 -8.54
C ILE A 280 5.67 -30.72 -8.81
N MET A 281 6.71 -30.63 -7.97
CA MET A 281 7.97 -31.38 -8.17
C MET A 281 7.84 -32.88 -7.87
N TYR A 282 6.93 -33.25 -6.96
CA TYR A 282 6.75 -34.62 -6.48
C TYR A 282 5.27 -35.05 -6.61
N ALA A 283 4.69 -34.86 -7.79
CA ALA A 283 3.25 -35.04 -8.05
C ALA A 283 2.76 -36.48 -7.73
N ASP A 284 3.62 -37.47 -7.90
CA ASP A 284 3.29 -38.91 -7.67
C ASP A 284 3.65 -39.39 -6.23
N ALA A 285 4.16 -38.51 -5.37
CA ALA A 285 4.55 -38.88 -4.02
C ALA A 285 3.36 -38.89 -3.05
N ASP A 286 3.50 -39.63 -1.96
CA ASP A 286 2.52 -39.62 -0.88
C ASP A 286 2.51 -38.30 -0.09
N ALA A 287 1.46 -38.08 0.69
CA ALA A 287 1.27 -36.85 1.46
C ALA A 287 2.36 -36.62 2.52
N ALA A 288 3.01 -37.65 3.03
CA ALA A 288 4.08 -37.54 4.01
C ALA A 288 5.37 -37.04 3.33
N THR A 289 5.72 -37.63 2.20
CA THR A 289 6.85 -37.20 1.37
C THR A 289 6.68 -35.77 0.87
N ILE A 290 5.47 -35.39 0.42
CA ILE A 290 5.19 -34.00 -0.01
C ILE A 290 5.43 -33.01 1.14
N ARG A 291 5.00 -33.31 2.36
CA ARG A 291 5.26 -32.44 3.54
C ARG A 291 6.75 -32.32 3.87
N GLU A 292 7.48 -33.43 3.84
CA GLU A 292 8.93 -33.44 4.06
C GLU A 292 9.63 -32.57 3.02
N LYS A 293 9.31 -32.75 1.73
CA LYS A 293 9.88 -31.99 0.63
C LYS A 293 9.48 -30.51 0.64
N ALA A 294 8.29 -30.19 1.10
CA ALA A 294 7.87 -28.80 1.33
C ALA A 294 8.72 -28.14 2.42
N ALA A 295 8.97 -28.82 3.55
CA ALA A 295 9.81 -28.29 4.61
C ALA A 295 11.28 -28.11 4.15
N GLU A 296 11.81 -29.06 3.38
CA GLU A 296 13.12 -28.95 2.75
C GLU A 296 13.20 -27.74 1.81
N TYR A 297 12.22 -27.61 0.91
CA TYR A 297 12.13 -26.49 -0.04
C TYR A 297 12.06 -25.14 0.69
N LYS A 298 11.22 -25.02 1.73
CA LYS A 298 11.10 -23.82 2.54
C LYS A 298 12.46 -23.39 3.11
N ASN A 299 13.17 -24.31 3.73
CA ASN A 299 14.47 -24.03 4.35
C ASN A 299 15.55 -23.64 3.33
N LEU A 300 15.61 -24.34 2.19
CA LEU A 300 16.63 -24.14 1.19
C LEU A 300 16.36 -22.96 0.26
N GLN A 301 15.10 -22.73 -0.10
CA GLN A 301 14.74 -21.80 -1.18
C GLN A 301 14.00 -20.55 -0.69
N SER A 302 13.13 -20.68 0.31
CA SER A 302 12.21 -19.60 0.71
C SER A 302 12.60 -18.88 2.00
N SER A 303 13.68 -19.30 2.66
CA SER A 303 14.13 -18.61 3.88
C SER A 303 14.71 -17.22 3.58
N PRO A 304 14.57 -16.23 4.48
CA PRO A 304 15.17 -14.90 4.32
C PRO A 304 16.69 -14.98 4.12
N LEU A 305 17.33 -15.93 4.78
CA LEU A 305 18.77 -16.17 4.62
C LEU A 305 19.14 -16.59 3.20
N SER A 306 18.30 -17.43 2.58
CA SER A 306 18.49 -17.83 1.17
C SER A 306 18.32 -16.64 0.23
N ALA A 307 17.33 -15.77 0.48
CA ALA A 307 17.12 -14.55 -0.28
C ALA A 307 18.27 -13.56 -0.10
N ALA A 308 18.78 -13.38 1.12
CA ALA A 308 19.92 -12.52 1.43
C ALA A 308 21.21 -13.00 0.73
N LYS A 309 21.48 -14.31 0.72
CA LYS A 309 22.63 -14.89 -0.01
C LYS A 309 22.58 -14.64 -1.51
N ARG A 310 21.39 -14.41 -2.07
CA ARG A 310 21.17 -14.10 -3.50
C ARG A 310 21.11 -12.60 -3.79
N GLY A 311 21.23 -11.74 -2.76
CA GLY A 311 21.19 -10.28 -2.90
C GLY A 311 19.79 -9.69 -3.00
N TYR A 312 18.72 -10.42 -2.66
CA TYR A 312 17.36 -9.90 -2.65
C TYR A 312 16.98 -9.20 -1.34
N VAL A 313 17.70 -9.48 -0.28
CA VAL A 313 17.53 -8.89 1.06
C VAL A 313 18.87 -8.37 1.54
N ASP A 314 18.93 -7.12 2.00
CA ASP A 314 20.15 -6.51 2.51
C ASP A 314 20.43 -6.93 3.95
N THR A 315 19.40 -6.97 4.80
CA THR A 315 19.54 -7.32 6.22
C THR A 315 18.29 -8.03 6.72
N ILE A 316 18.49 -9.06 7.55
CA ILE A 316 17.42 -9.71 8.31
C ILE A 316 17.35 -9.00 9.66
N ILE A 317 16.17 -8.50 10.02
CA ILE A 317 15.93 -7.68 11.21
C ILE A 317 14.81 -8.28 12.05
N GLU A 318 14.90 -8.17 13.37
CA GLU A 318 13.80 -8.51 14.27
C GLU A 318 12.61 -7.57 14.04
N ALA A 319 11.40 -8.12 14.10
CA ALA A 319 10.18 -7.35 13.88
C ALA A 319 10.10 -6.12 14.80
N ALA A 320 10.43 -6.32 16.08
CA ALA A 320 10.42 -5.26 17.10
C ALA A 320 11.37 -4.09 16.81
N ASP A 321 12.41 -4.32 16.01
CA ASP A 321 13.43 -3.34 15.66
C ASP A 321 13.15 -2.60 14.35
N THR A 322 12.05 -2.92 13.65
CA THR A 322 11.73 -2.39 12.31
C THR A 322 11.80 -0.87 12.26
N ARG A 323 11.21 -0.17 13.26
CA ARG A 323 11.20 1.29 13.32
C ARG A 323 12.61 1.88 13.19
N LYS A 324 13.54 1.49 14.03
CA LYS A 324 14.90 2.05 14.04
C LYS A 324 15.69 1.76 12.74
N TYR A 325 15.49 0.56 12.15
CA TYR A 325 16.14 0.23 10.89
C TYR A 325 15.58 1.04 9.71
N VAL A 326 14.29 1.26 9.67
CA VAL A 326 13.64 2.05 8.63
C VAL A 326 14.01 3.54 8.75
N ILE A 327 14.02 4.09 9.96
CA ILE A 327 14.53 5.46 10.22
C ILE A 327 15.97 5.58 9.73
N GLY A 328 16.86 4.69 10.15
CA GLY A 328 18.27 4.73 9.73
C GLY A 328 18.45 4.58 8.23
N ALA A 329 17.60 3.79 7.55
CA ALA A 329 17.63 3.67 6.09
C ALA A 329 17.26 4.99 5.42
N PHE A 330 16.19 5.66 5.83
CA PHE A 330 15.78 6.93 5.24
C PHE A 330 16.77 8.06 5.54
N GLU A 331 17.36 8.09 6.74
CA GLU A 331 18.44 9.03 7.05
C GLU A 331 19.66 8.83 6.14
N MET A 332 20.06 7.58 5.92
CA MET A 332 21.15 7.25 5.01
C MET A 332 20.84 7.62 3.56
N LEU A 333 19.59 7.46 3.13
CA LEU A 333 19.11 7.74 1.78
C LEU A 333 18.69 9.20 1.56
N PHE A 334 18.74 10.05 2.56
CA PHE A 334 18.30 11.44 2.49
C PHE A 334 18.96 12.23 1.36
N THR A 335 20.24 11.95 1.06
CA THR A 335 20.97 12.59 -0.03
C THR A 335 20.79 11.91 -1.39
N LYS A 336 19.94 10.88 -1.49
CA LYS A 336 19.67 10.23 -2.78
C LYS A 336 19.22 11.27 -3.80
N ARG A 337 19.87 11.25 -4.95
CA ARG A 337 19.49 12.04 -6.13
C ARG A 337 19.55 11.09 -7.33
N GLU A 338 18.51 11.03 -8.10
CA GLU A 338 18.39 10.16 -9.27
C GLU A 338 17.79 10.96 -10.42
N ASP A 339 18.56 11.14 -11.50
CA ASP A 339 18.08 11.80 -12.69
C ASP A 339 17.38 10.80 -13.61
N ARG A 340 16.19 11.14 -14.03
CA ARG A 340 15.43 10.39 -15.04
C ARG A 340 15.36 11.16 -16.35
N PRO A 341 15.33 10.48 -17.50
CA PRO A 341 15.08 11.13 -18.78
C PRO A 341 13.74 11.88 -18.73
N VAL A 342 13.74 13.14 -19.16
CA VAL A 342 12.52 13.95 -19.25
C VAL A 342 11.62 13.37 -20.35
N LYS A 343 10.69 12.54 -19.96
CA LYS A 343 9.66 11.93 -20.83
C LYS A 343 8.28 12.20 -20.25
N LYS A 344 7.35 12.53 -21.15
CA LYS A 344 5.94 12.76 -20.78
C LYS A 344 5.04 11.54 -21.03
N HIS A 345 5.61 10.44 -21.50
CA HIS A 345 4.88 9.24 -21.84
C HIS A 345 5.47 8.04 -21.10
N GLY A 346 4.68 7.44 -20.24
CA GLY A 346 4.96 6.15 -19.63
C GLY A 346 4.59 4.99 -20.55
N THR A 347 4.93 3.77 -20.13
CA THR A 347 4.59 2.55 -20.88
C THR A 347 3.21 2.01 -20.56
N VAL A 348 2.57 2.47 -19.48
CA VAL A 348 1.27 1.99 -18.96
C VAL A 348 0.38 3.16 -18.53
#